data_a5f65a1dd03b8f4b143984f263569fe6
#
_entry.id   a5f65a1dd03b8f4b143984f263569fe6
#
_cell.length_a   1.000
_cell.length_b   1.000
_cell.length_c   1.000
_cell.angle_alpha   90.00
_cell.angle_beta   90.00
_cell.angle_gamma   90.00
#
_symmetry.space_group_name_H-M   'P 1'
#
loop_
_entity.id
_entity.type
_entity.pdbx_description
1 polymer ?
#
loop_
_entity_poly.entity_id
_entity_poly.type
_entity_poly.pdbx_seq_one_letter_code
_entity_poly.pdbx_strand_id
1 'polypeptide(L)'
;STPESTADAVAEVLAQNGQPPEPDESGPVSRLAQPHTIIPERPRLGIVTYTVRAGDTVESIAGQFGLDPTTIAWSNPAVEDAPDLLRVGQELTILPIDGVYHEVEEGDSLESIAEDYEAEVAAITSCQYNPLEAPLYRIRPGMNLIVPGGEKPYVARTITSYAGPVPEGAQGSGLFDWPVLGYISQGYWYAHRAIDVAAPTGTAVRAADGGYVSFAGWTDIGYGYLIV
;
A
#
# COMPACT_ATOMS: atom_id res chain seq x y z
N SER A 1 -46.22 50.57 -39.01
CA SER A 1 -45.20 50.37 -37.96
C SER A 1 -44.58 48.99 -38.13
N THR A 2 -43.43 48.92 -38.75
CA THR A 2 -42.62 47.73 -38.96
C THR A 2 -41.75 47.51 -37.69
N PRO A 3 -41.58 46.29 -37.17
CA PRO A 3 -40.66 46.06 -36.07
C PRO A 3 -39.23 46.14 -36.58
N GLU A 4 -38.46 47.01 -35.95
CA GLU A 4 -36.99 47.07 -36.14
C GLU A 4 -36.37 45.73 -35.78
N SER A 5 -35.48 45.31 -36.66
CA SER A 5 -34.77 44.03 -36.57
C SER A 5 -33.86 44.02 -35.37
N THR A 6 -33.94 42.95 -34.54
CA THR A 6 -33.02 42.69 -33.42
C THR A 6 -31.53 42.64 -33.83
N ALA A 7 -31.24 42.58 -35.15
CA ALA A 7 -29.89 42.61 -35.69
C ALA A 7 -29.25 44.00 -35.61
N ASP A 8 -30.04 45.08 -35.76
CA ASP A 8 -29.52 46.45 -35.69
C ASP A 8 -29.17 46.86 -34.24
N ALA A 9 -29.91 46.37 -33.26
CA ALA A 9 -29.62 46.63 -31.83
C ALA A 9 -28.34 45.92 -31.36
N VAL A 10 -28.05 44.76 -31.92
CA VAL A 10 -26.80 44.01 -31.60
C VAL A 10 -25.60 44.68 -32.27
N ALA A 11 -25.74 45.21 -33.47
CA ALA A 11 -24.69 45.94 -34.18
C ALA A 11 -24.32 47.25 -33.47
N GLU A 12 -25.27 47.93 -32.88
CA GLU A 12 -25.04 49.20 -32.16
C GLU A 12 -24.34 48.99 -30.82
N VAL A 13 -24.63 47.87 -30.11
CA VAL A 13 -23.95 47.47 -28.88
C VAL A 13 -22.50 47.05 -29.12
N LEU A 14 -22.21 46.42 -30.26
CA LEU A 14 -20.84 46.03 -30.65
C LEU A 14 -19.99 47.22 -31.11
N ALA A 15 -20.59 48.30 -31.59
CA ALA A 15 -19.89 49.51 -32.01
C ALA A 15 -19.51 50.44 -30.84
N GLN A 16 -20.15 50.28 -29.68
CA GLN A 16 -19.86 51.09 -28.47
C GLN A 16 -18.80 50.51 -27.54
N ASN A 17 -18.51 49.22 -27.67
CA ASN A 17 -17.41 48.60 -26.91
C ASN A 17 -16.18 48.53 -27.79
N GLY A 18 -15.30 49.50 -27.59
CA GLY A 18 -14.06 49.67 -28.33
C GLY A 18 -13.28 48.36 -28.48
N GLN A 19 -12.53 48.36 -29.56
CA GLN A 19 -11.38 47.56 -29.93
C GLN A 19 -11.14 46.31 -29.07
N PRO A 20 -11.08 45.09 -29.66
CA PRO A 20 -10.71 43.91 -28.90
C PRO A 20 -9.38 44.16 -28.21
N PRO A 21 -9.22 43.77 -26.95
CA PRO A 21 -7.97 43.95 -26.24
C PRO A 21 -6.86 43.27 -27.03
N GLU A 22 -5.76 44.02 -27.25
CA GLU A 22 -4.54 43.49 -27.81
C GLU A 22 -4.14 42.21 -27.05
N PRO A 23 -3.65 41.14 -27.73
CA PRO A 23 -3.19 39.95 -27.02
C PRO A 23 -2.04 40.37 -26.10
N ASP A 24 -2.27 40.28 -24.81
CA ASP A 24 -1.23 40.49 -23.79
C ASP A 24 -0.12 39.43 -24.01
N GLU A 25 1.06 39.93 -24.43
CA GLU A 25 2.29 39.13 -24.57
C GLU A 25 2.88 38.72 -23.19
N SER A 26 2.09 38.65 -22.16
CA SER A 26 2.51 38.04 -20.89
C SER A 26 2.46 36.52 -21.03
N GLY A 27 3.62 35.95 -21.28
CA GLY A 27 4.09 34.57 -21.21
C GLY A 27 3.12 33.40 -21.04
N PRO A 28 3.57 32.16 -21.16
CA PRO A 28 2.68 31.00 -21.12
C PRO A 28 1.90 30.99 -19.82
N VAL A 29 0.57 31.01 -19.94
CA VAL A 29 -0.36 30.82 -18.81
C VAL A 29 0.01 29.51 -18.15
N SER A 30 0.69 29.63 -16.99
CA SER A 30 1.02 28.49 -16.16
C SER A 30 -0.29 27.82 -15.75
N ARG A 31 -0.62 26.71 -16.39
CA ARG A 31 -1.73 25.86 -15.96
C ARG A 31 -1.33 25.09 -14.69
N LEU A 32 -1.13 25.81 -13.62
CA LEU A 32 -1.18 25.24 -12.26
C LEU A 32 -2.66 25.14 -11.85
N ALA A 33 -3.45 24.45 -12.65
CA ALA A 33 -4.70 23.92 -12.18
C ALA A 33 -4.32 22.75 -11.25
N GLN A 34 -4.04 23.02 -10.00
CA GLN A 34 -4.15 22.01 -8.96
C GLN A 34 -5.65 21.68 -8.90
N PRO A 35 -6.03 20.43 -9.16
CA PRO A 35 -7.41 20.02 -8.92
C PRO A 35 -7.65 20.10 -7.41
N HIS A 36 -8.25 21.18 -6.94
CA HIS A 36 -8.80 21.27 -5.60
C HIS A 36 -10.12 20.49 -5.52
N THR A 37 -10.08 19.24 -5.93
CA THR A 37 -11.13 18.31 -5.58
C THR A 37 -10.68 17.65 -4.29
N ILE A 38 -11.03 18.24 -3.16
CA ILE A 38 -11.10 17.50 -1.91
C ILE A 38 -12.24 16.50 -2.16
N ILE A 39 -11.90 15.31 -2.63
CA ILE A 39 -12.82 14.18 -2.61
C ILE A 39 -12.93 13.85 -1.12
N PRO A 40 -14.09 14.07 -0.47
CA PRO A 40 -14.25 13.67 0.91
C PRO A 40 -13.91 12.17 0.95
N GLU A 41 -13.01 11.77 1.83
CA GLU A 41 -12.77 10.37 2.12
C GLU A 41 -14.11 9.76 2.50
N ARG A 42 -14.76 9.09 1.55
CA ARG A 42 -15.98 8.35 1.85
C ARG A 42 -15.54 7.10 2.59
N PRO A 43 -15.98 6.92 3.85
CA PRO A 43 -15.69 5.68 4.55
C PRO A 43 -16.16 4.53 3.66
N ARG A 44 -15.30 3.54 3.45
CA ARG A 44 -15.70 2.35 2.72
C ARG A 44 -16.84 1.69 3.47
N LEU A 45 -17.88 1.30 2.73
CA LEU A 45 -19.08 0.71 3.32
C LEU A 45 -18.89 -0.76 3.74
N GLY A 46 -17.70 -1.35 3.48
CA GLY A 46 -17.42 -2.74 3.80
C GLY A 46 -16.09 -3.21 3.24
N ILE A 47 -15.87 -4.50 3.35
CA ILE A 47 -14.73 -5.22 2.77
C ILE A 47 -14.90 -5.24 1.24
N VAL A 48 -13.81 -4.99 0.52
CA VAL A 48 -13.78 -5.04 -0.94
C VAL A 48 -12.67 -5.96 -1.43
N THR A 49 -12.81 -6.49 -2.64
CA THR A 49 -11.74 -7.24 -3.31
C THR A 49 -11.00 -6.33 -4.28
N TYR A 50 -9.68 -6.36 -4.23
CA TYR A 50 -8.80 -5.68 -5.16
C TYR A 50 -8.01 -6.69 -5.99
N THR A 51 -7.93 -6.48 -7.30
CA THR A 51 -7.10 -7.32 -8.18
C THR A 51 -5.77 -6.63 -8.44
N VAL A 52 -4.68 -7.27 -8.07
CA VAL A 52 -3.31 -6.77 -8.21
C VAL A 52 -2.97 -6.50 -9.68
N ARG A 53 -2.38 -5.36 -9.96
CA ARG A 53 -1.96 -4.90 -11.28
C ARG A 53 -0.44 -4.88 -11.40
N ALA A 54 0.05 -4.80 -12.63
CA ALA A 54 1.48 -4.67 -12.86
C ALA A 54 2.03 -3.37 -12.25
N GLY A 55 3.06 -3.51 -11.41
CA GLY A 55 3.70 -2.39 -10.70
C GLY A 55 3.12 -2.09 -9.32
N ASP A 56 2.08 -2.82 -8.88
CA ASP A 56 1.57 -2.70 -7.52
C ASP A 56 2.57 -3.29 -6.52
N THR A 57 2.64 -2.64 -5.36
CA THR A 57 3.29 -3.14 -4.14
C THR A 57 2.27 -3.11 -3.00
N VAL A 58 2.51 -3.84 -1.92
CA VAL A 58 1.64 -3.80 -0.73
C VAL A 58 1.50 -2.37 -0.22
N GLU A 59 2.61 -1.62 -0.16
CA GLU A 59 2.63 -0.21 0.27
C GLU A 59 1.79 0.68 -0.65
N SER A 60 1.93 0.52 -2.00
CA SER A 60 1.17 1.35 -2.95
C SER A 60 -0.33 1.06 -2.89
N ILE A 61 -0.72 -0.22 -2.71
CA ILE A 61 -2.12 -0.63 -2.54
C ILE A 61 -2.66 -0.07 -1.22
N ALA A 62 -1.93 -0.22 -0.11
CA ALA A 62 -2.31 0.33 1.18
C ALA A 62 -2.53 1.85 1.09
N GLY A 63 -1.59 2.59 0.49
CA GLY A 63 -1.71 4.03 0.26
C GLY A 63 -2.92 4.40 -0.60
N GLN A 64 -3.25 3.61 -1.64
CA GLN A 64 -4.45 3.83 -2.46
C GLN A 64 -5.74 3.72 -1.64
N PHE A 65 -5.75 2.85 -0.66
CA PHE A 65 -6.92 2.62 0.19
C PHE A 65 -6.87 3.37 1.54
N GLY A 66 -5.80 4.14 1.82
CA GLY A 66 -5.62 4.85 3.08
C GLY A 66 -5.54 3.91 4.27
N LEU A 67 -4.85 2.77 4.09
CA LEU A 67 -4.64 1.74 5.09
C LEU A 67 -3.15 1.60 5.39
N ASP A 68 -2.85 1.01 6.54
CA ASP A 68 -1.51 0.55 6.83
C ASP A 68 -1.15 -0.67 5.97
N PRO A 69 0.08 -0.81 5.44
CA PRO A 69 0.53 -1.99 4.72
C PRO A 69 0.35 -3.30 5.51
N THR A 70 0.47 -3.26 6.84
CA THR A 70 0.23 -4.40 7.71
C THR A 70 -1.21 -4.90 7.64
N THR A 71 -2.18 -3.99 7.52
CA THR A 71 -3.60 -4.35 7.35
C THR A 71 -3.81 -5.18 6.08
N ILE A 72 -3.14 -4.81 4.97
CA ILE A 72 -3.21 -5.59 3.73
C ILE A 72 -2.62 -6.99 3.93
N ALA A 73 -1.46 -7.08 4.59
CA ALA A 73 -0.83 -8.37 4.88
C ALA A 73 -1.70 -9.24 5.79
N TRP A 74 -2.16 -8.71 6.91
CA TRP A 74 -2.94 -9.44 7.91
C TRP A 74 -4.37 -9.81 7.47
N SER A 75 -4.82 -9.24 6.35
CA SER A 75 -6.09 -9.61 5.71
C SER A 75 -5.92 -10.65 4.60
N ASN A 76 -4.67 -10.98 4.23
CA ASN A 76 -4.36 -11.83 3.09
C ASN A 76 -3.19 -12.77 3.44
N PRO A 77 -3.46 -14.01 3.87
CA PRO A 77 -2.41 -14.94 4.31
C PRO A 77 -1.27 -15.12 3.30
N ALA A 78 -1.58 -15.17 2.00
CA ALA A 78 -0.56 -15.28 0.97
C ALA A 78 0.37 -14.06 0.87
N VAL A 79 -0.10 -12.87 1.26
CA VAL A 79 0.71 -11.65 1.36
C VAL A 79 1.49 -11.64 2.67
N GLU A 80 0.87 -12.06 3.77
CA GLU A 80 1.54 -12.21 5.06
C GLU A 80 2.72 -13.19 4.94
N ASP A 81 2.51 -14.29 4.21
CA ASP A 81 3.55 -15.29 3.95
C ASP A 81 4.66 -14.82 3.01
N ALA A 82 4.38 -13.96 2.06
CA ALA A 82 5.36 -13.47 1.09
C ALA A 82 4.99 -12.04 0.65
N PRO A 83 5.27 -11.01 1.49
CA PRO A 83 4.89 -9.63 1.22
C PRO A 83 5.54 -9.05 -0.04
N ASP A 84 6.69 -9.60 -0.45
CA ASP A 84 7.45 -9.18 -1.62
C ASP A 84 6.97 -9.87 -2.91
N LEU A 85 6.04 -10.82 -2.81
CA LEU A 85 5.63 -11.67 -3.94
C LEU A 85 4.16 -11.44 -4.31
N LEU A 86 3.79 -10.22 -4.67
CA LEU A 86 2.50 -9.97 -5.29
C LEU A 86 2.48 -10.47 -6.74
N ARG A 87 1.40 -11.16 -7.11
CA ARG A 87 1.21 -11.66 -8.48
C ARG A 87 0.13 -10.84 -9.18
N VAL A 88 0.42 -10.39 -10.40
CA VAL A 88 -0.59 -9.74 -11.25
C VAL A 88 -1.80 -10.68 -11.42
N GLY A 89 -2.99 -10.14 -11.15
CA GLY A 89 -4.24 -10.89 -11.16
C GLY A 89 -4.60 -11.54 -9.83
N GLN A 90 -3.73 -11.48 -8.81
CA GLN A 90 -4.06 -11.93 -7.45
C GLN A 90 -5.18 -11.08 -6.87
N GLU A 91 -6.15 -11.72 -6.23
CA GLU A 91 -7.21 -11.02 -5.50
C GLU A 91 -6.81 -10.82 -4.05
N LEU A 92 -6.98 -9.59 -3.56
CA LEU A 92 -6.71 -9.21 -2.19
C LEU A 92 -7.99 -8.75 -1.50
N THR A 93 -8.15 -9.17 -0.26
CA THR A 93 -9.17 -8.66 0.66
C THR A 93 -8.70 -7.33 1.23
N ILE A 94 -9.49 -6.28 1.04
CA ILE A 94 -9.20 -4.93 1.53
C ILE A 94 -10.23 -4.57 2.60
N LEU A 95 -9.77 -4.34 3.80
CA LEU A 95 -10.62 -3.93 4.93
C LEU A 95 -11.06 -2.47 4.80
N PRO A 96 -12.19 -2.09 5.40
CA PRO A 96 -12.64 -0.70 5.44
C PRO A 96 -11.84 0.19 6.41
N ILE A 97 -11.16 -0.41 7.38
CA ILE A 97 -10.38 0.24 8.46
C ILE A 97 -9.14 -0.59 8.75
N ASP A 98 -8.16 0.02 9.42
CA ASP A 98 -6.96 -0.70 9.87
C ASP A 98 -7.25 -1.72 10.96
N GLY A 99 -6.53 -2.86 10.88
CA GLY A 99 -6.62 -3.96 11.82
C GLY A 99 -6.30 -5.32 11.22
N VAL A 100 -6.65 -6.37 11.95
CA VAL A 100 -6.48 -7.76 11.55
C VAL A 100 -7.81 -8.33 11.08
N TYR A 101 -7.78 -9.19 10.04
CA TYR A 101 -8.93 -9.96 9.59
C TYR A 101 -8.78 -11.39 10.09
N HIS A 102 -9.59 -11.73 11.09
CA HIS A 102 -9.52 -13.01 11.80
C HIS A 102 -10.68 -13.92 11.39
N GLU A 103 -10.38 -15.15 11.00
CA GLU A 103 -11.38 -16.21 10.87
C GLU A 103 -11.49 -16.94 12.20
N VAL A 104 -12.68 -16.91 12.81
CA VAL A 104 -12.96 -17.52 14.12
C VAL A 104 -12.76 -19.04 14.05
N GLU A 105 -11.92 -19.56 14.92
CA GLU A 105 -11.64 -20.98 15.05
C GLU A 105 -12.46 -21.65 16.18
N GLU A 106 -12.39 -22.98 16.28
CA GLU A 106 -13.04 -23.70 17.34
C GLU A 106 -12.33 -23.48 18.68
N GLY A 107 -13.05 -22.93 19.65
CA GLY A 107 -12.52 -22.59 20.97
C GLY A 107 -12.25 -21.10 21.17
N ASP A 108 -12.36 -20.28 20.12
CA ASP A 108 -12.20 -18.85 20.26
C ASP A 108 -13.29 -18.21 21.10
N SER A 109 -12.89 -17.16 21.77
CA SER A 109 -13.75 -16.17 22.44
C SER A 109 -13.35 -14.76 21.98
N LEU A 110 -14.21 -13.79 22.17
CA LEU A 110 -13.86 -12.38 21.87
C LEU A 110 -12.68 -11.90 22.72
N GLU A 111 -12.57 -12.43 23.93
CA GLU A 111 -11.48 -12.13 24.85
C GLU A 111 -10.15 -12.73 24.37
N SER A 112 -10.13 -14.01 23.92
CA SER A 112 -8.91 -14.62 23.39
C SER A 112 -8.47 -13.96 22.09
N ILE A 113 -9.39 -13.65 21.17
CA ILE A 113 -9.09 -12.93 19.92
C ILE A 113 -8.50 -11.55 20.21
N ALA A 114 -9.07 -10.82 21.18
CA ALA A 114 -8.56 -9.51 21.56
C ALA A 114 -7.16 -9.60 22.19
N GLU A 115 -6.91 -10.61 23.03
CA GLU A 115 -5.59 -10.85 23.63
C GLU A 115 -4.54 -11.24 22.57
N ASP A 116 -4.87 -12.13 21.65
CA ASP A 116 -3.97 -12.60 20.57
C ASP A 116 -3.49 -11.48 19.65
N TYR A 117 -4.29 -10.43 19.49
CA TYR A 117 -3.99 -9.29 18.63
C TYR A 117 -3.74 -7.98 19.37
N GLU A 118 -3.49 -8.04 20.67
CA GLU A 118 -3.24 -6.85 21.52
C GLU A 118 -4.33 -5.76 21.36
N ALA A 119 -5.58 -6.18 21.17
CA ALA A 119 -6.72 -5.30 20.94
C ALA A 119 -7.71 -5.29 22.10
N GLU A 120 -8.67 -4.37 22.04
CA GLU A 120 -9.75 -4.29 23.01
C GLU A 120 -10.99 -5.04 22.50
N VAL A 121 -11.63 -5.86 23.35
CA VAL A 121 -12.91 -6.53 23.02
C VAL A 121 -13.97 -5.50 22.60
N ALA A 122 -13.95 -4.32 23.22
CA ALA A 122 -14.87 -3.23 22.85
C ALA A 122 -14.66 -2.75 21.41
N ALA A 123 -13.43 -2.74 20.89
CA ALA A 123 -13.15 -2.38 19.51
C ALA A 123 -13.77 -3.38 18.53
N ILE A 124 -13.68 -4.68 18.84
CA ILE A 124 -14.27 -5.76 18.03
C ILE A 124 -15.80 -5.68 18.03
N THR A 125 -16.40 -5.53 19.22
CA THR A 125 -17.86 -5.55 19.38
C THR A 125 -18.55 -4.27 18.89
N SER A 126 -17.87 -3.13 18.92
CA SER A 126 -18.38 -1.86 18.39
C SER A 126 -18.09 -1.67 16.89
N CYS A 127 -17.31 -2.53 16.27
CA CYS A 127 -16.98 -2.45 14.86
C CYS A 127 -18.25 -2.69 14.01
N GLN A 128 -18.70 -1.65 13.32
CA GLN A 128 -19.92 -1.70 12.51
C GLN A 128 -19.85 -2.68 11.32
N TYR A 129 -18.64 -3.15 10.99
CA TYR A 129 -18.39 -4.08 9.89
C TYR A 129 -18.40 -5.54 10.34
N ASN A 130 -18.42 -5.79 11.64
CA ASN A 130 -18.53 -7.13 12.20
C ASN A 130 -19.99 -7.55 12.29
N PRO A 131 -20.32 -8.80 11.95
CA PRO A 131 -21.70 -9.33 12.03
C PRO A 131 -22.06 -9.71 13.48
N LEU A 132 -21.81 -8.81 14.43
CA LEU A 132 -22.03 -9.03 15.85
C LEU A 132 -23.23 -8.24 16.34
N GLU A 133 -24.15 -8.91 17.03
CA GLU A 133 -25.38 -8.31 17.57
C GLU A 133 -25.35 -8.26 19.10
N ALA A 134 -25.55 -7.04 19.63
CA ALA A 134 -25.73 -6.82 21.06
C ALA A 134 -27.02 -7.50 21.58
N PRO A 135 -27.08 -7.92 22.85
CA PRO A 135 -26.04 -7.83 23.86
C PRO A 135 -25.12 -9.07 23.92
N LEU A 136 -25.37 -10.09 23.10
CA LEU A 136 -24.72 -11.39 23.24
C LEU A 136 -23.43 -11.53 22.44
N TYR A 137 -23.22 -10.72 21.40
CA TYR A 137 -22.03 -10.74 20.52
C TYR A 137 -21.49 -12.15 20.22
N ARG A 138 -22.39 -13.01 19.73
CA ARG A 138 -22.08 -14.44 19.50
C ARG A 138 -21.16 -14.62 18.31
N ILE A 139 -20.05 -15.30 18.52
CA ILE A 139 -19.13 -15.75 17.47
C ILE A 139 -19.34 -17.26 17.20
N ARG A 140 -18.94 -17.72 16.02
CA ARG A 140 -18.99 -19.11 15.60
C ARG A 140 -17.79 -19.42 14.70
N PRO A 141 -17.23 -20.62 14.73
CA PRO A 141 -16.17 -21.03 13.81
C PRO A 141 -16.56 -20.76 12.34
N GLY A 142 -15.60 -20.23 11.58
CA GLY A 142 -15.77 -19.80 10.19
C GLY A 142 -16.36 -18.39 10.00
N MET A 143 -16.69 -17.68 11.09
CA MET A 143 -17.00 -16.26 11.00
C MET A 143 -15.72 -15.45 10.81
N ASN A 144 -15.76 -14.44 9.93
CA ASN A 144 -14.67 -13.50 9.80
C ASN A 144 -14.98 -12.23 10.59
N LEU A 145 -14.01 -11.80 11.40
CA LEU A 145 -14.09 -10.59 12.21
C LEU A 145 -12.95 -9.64 11.87
N ILE A 146 -13.25 -8.37 11.80
CA ILE A 146 -12.24 -7.32 11.81
C ILE A 146 -11.91 -7.04 13.27
N VAL A 147 -10.63 -7.05 13.61
CA VAL A 147 -10.09 -6.64 14.90
C VAL A 147 -9.47 -5.26 14.72
N PRO A 148 -10.21 -4.17 14.97
CA PRO A 148 -9.73 -2.82 14.72
C PRO A 148 -8.53 -2.49 15.61
N GLY A 149 -7.45 -1.98 14.99
CA GLY A 149 -6.22 -1.65 15.70
C GLY A 149 -5.47 -2.86 16.26
N GLY A 150 -5.90 -4.08 15.92
CA GLY A 150 -5.18 -5.29 16.30
C GLY A 150 -3.86 -5.42 15.55
N GLU A 151 -2.88 -6.03 16.19
CA GLU A 151 -1.54 -6.26 15.66
C GLU A 151 -1.18 -7.75 15.72
N LYS A 152 -0.38 -8.21 14.77
CA LYS A 152 0.23 -9.55 14.82
C LYS A 152 1.72 -9.43 15.13
N PRO A 153 2.28 -10.31 15.98
CA PRO A 153 3.70 -10.33 16.24
C PRO A 153 4.49 -10.65 14.96
N TYR A 154 5.60 -9.95 14.77
CA TYR A 154 6.48 -10.23 13.64
C TYR A 154 7.18 -11.58 13.82
N VAL A 155 6.98 -12.48 12.87
CA VAL A 155 7.68 -13.77 12.81
C VAL A 155 8.86 -13.63 11.84
N ALA A 156 10.09 -13.58 12.38
CA ALA A 156 11.29 -13.51 11.56
C ALA A 156 11.49 -14.81 10.76
N ARG A 157 11.71 -14.69 9.46
CA ARG A 157 12.08 -15.83 8.62
C ARG A 157 13.58 -16.05 8.69
N THR A 158 13.98 -17.28 8.97
CA THR A 158 15.38 -17.65 9.08
C THR A 158 15.83 -18.39 7.84
N ILE A 159 16.93 -17.92 7.23
CA ILE A 159 17.63 -18.60 6.15
C ILE A 159 18.83 -19.32 6.77
N THR A 160 18.98 -20.61 6.46
CA THR A 160 20.18 -21.33 6.83
C THR A 160 21.33 -20.86 5.92
N SER A 161 22.24 -20.10 6.48
CA SER A 161 23.43 -19.61 5.79
C SER A 161 24.69 -20.38 6.27
N TYR A 162 25.81 -20.12 5.63
CA TYR A 162 27.09 -20.69 6.06
C TYR A 162 27.40 -20.36 7.51
N ALA A 163 27.59 -21.40 8.33
CA ALA A 163 27.87 -21.30 9.76
C ALA A 163 29.35 -21.59 10.10
N GLY A 164 30.23 -21.65 9.10
CA GLY A 164 31.66 -21.84 9.28
C GLY A 164 32.41 -20.60 9.77
N PRO A 165 33.72 -20.69 10.01
CA PRO A 165 34.51 -19.53 10.42
C PRO A 165 34.54 -18.47 9.30
N VAL A 166 34.46 -17.20 9.71
CA VAL A 166 34.58 -16.08 8.78
C VAL A 166 35.92 -16.12 8.07
N PRO A 167 35.98 -16.11 6.73
CA PRO A 167 37.24 -16.11 6.00
C PRO A 167 38.14 -14.95 6.39
N GLU A 168 39.46 -15.17 6.42
CA GLU A 168 40.43 -14.12 6.70
C GLU A 168 40.33 -13.01 5.65
N GLY A 169 40.26 -11.74 6.11
CA GLY A 169 40.09 -10.57 5.24
C GLY A 169 38.64 -10.27 4.80
N ALA A 170 37.68 -11.09 5.15
CA ALA A 170 36.26 -10.86 4.86
C ALA A 170 35.63 -9.86 5.84
N GLN A 171 36.17 -8.63 5.92
CA GLN A 171 35.65 -7.57 6.75
C GLN A 171 35.14 -6.44 5.87
N GLY A 172 33.92 -5.94 6.18
CA GLY A 172 33.41 -4.72 5.60
C GLY A 172 34.09 -3.47 6.19
N SER A 173 34.01 -2.39 5.45
CA SER A 173 34.51 -1.08 5.87
C SER A 173 33.55 -0.39 6.84
N GLY A 174 32.29 -0.78 6.89
CA GLY A 174 31.18 -0.10 7.55
C GLY A 174 30.66 1.10 6.77
N LEU A 175 31.18 1.32 5.57
CA LEU A 175 30.71 2.36 4.65
C LEU A 175 29.92 1.67 3.53
N PHE A 176 28.60 1.85 3.55
CA PHE A 176 27.72 1.19 2.60
C PHE A 176 27.48 2.03 1.35
N ASP A 177 27.65 1.42 0.19
CA ASP A 177 27.24 1.96 -1.09
C ASP A 177 25.90 1.35 -1.55
N TRP A 178 25.19 2.04 -2.44
CA TRP A 178 24.01 1.49 -3.06
C TRP A 178 24.37 0.26 -3.93
N PRO A 179 23.74 -0.89 -3.65
CA PRO A 179 24.08 -2.14 -4.35
C PRO A 179 23.62 -2.13 -5.81
N VAL A 180 22.67 -1.30 -6.17
CA VAL A 180 22.11 -1.20 -7.52
C VAL A 180 21.63 0.20 -7.81
N LEU A 181 21.74 0.64 -9.06
CA LEU A 181 21.15 1.90 -9.53
C LEU A 181 19.73 1.63 -10.04
N GLY A 182 18.76 2.23 -9.35
CA GLY A 182 17.35 2.06 -9.67
C GLY A 182 16.50 3.04 -8.87
N TYR A 183 15.19 2.79 -8.82
CA TYR A 183 14.29 3.56 -7.94
C TYR A 183 13.73 2.64 -6.85
N ILE A 184 13.48 3.18 -5.67
CA ILE A 184 12.86 2.44 -4.58
C ILE A 184 11.40 2.19 -4.97
N SER A 185 11.04 0.93 -5.17
CA SER A 185 9.69 0.49 -5.49
C SER A 185 8.88 0.14 -4.25
N GLN A 186 9.55 -0.29 -3.19
CA GLN A 186 8.94 -0.55 -1.88
C GLN A 186 9.92 -0.16 -0.78
N GLY A 187 9.44 0.56 0.23
CA GLY A 187 10.20 0.97 1.40
C GLY A 187 10.14 -0.05 2.53
N TYR A 188 10.80 0.30 3.65
CA TYR A 188 10.76 -0.49 4.88
C TYR A 188 9.41 -0.31 5.59
N TRP A 189 8.77 -1.42 5.95
CA TRP A 189 7.61 -1.45 6.83
C TRP A 189 7.63 -2.74 7.68
N TYR A 190 6.69 -2.90 8.61
CA TYR A 190 6.73 -3.94 9.64
C TYR A 190 6.96 -5.37 9.11
N ALA A 191 6.24 -5.81 8.08
CA ALA A 191 6.39 -7.14 7.49
C ALA A 191 7.41 -7.20 6.32
N HIS A 192 7.85 -6.04 5.81
CA HIS A 192 8.89 -5.91 4.78
C HIS A 192 10.08 -5.14 5.36
N ARG A 193 10.99 -5.86 6.02
CA ARG A 193 12.18 -5.28 6.67
C ARG A 193 13.34 -5.12 5.69
N ALA A 194 13.03 -4.57 4.52
CA ALA A 194 13.95 -4.39 3.41
C ALA A 194 13.63 -3.11 2.63
N ILE A 195 14.40 -2.86 1.59
CA ILE A 195 14.15 -1.85 0.56
C ILE A 195 14.21 -2.56 -0.77
N ASP A 196 13.13 -2.46 -1.56
CA ASP A 196 13.12 -2.96 -2.93
C ASP A 196 13.57 -1.87 -3.88
N VAL A 197 14.53 -2.20 -4.71
CA VAL A 197 15.03 -1.30 -5.75
C VAL A 197 14.75 -1.90 -7.12
N ALA A 198 13.82 -1.29 -7.85
CA ALA A 198 13.50 -1.67 -9.20
C ALA A 198 14.55 -1.13 -10.19
N ALA A 199 15.06 -2.00 -11.05
CA ALA A 199 16.03 -1.67 -12.08
C ALA A 199 15.77 -2.49 -13.36
N PRO A 200 16.18 -2.01 -14.55
CA PRO A 200 16.07 -2.78 -15.78
C PRO A 200 16.78 -4.12 -15.71
N THR A 201 16.26 -5.14 -16.40
CA THR A 201 16.89 -6.44 -16.50
C THR A 201 18.33 -6.31 -17.04
N GLY A 202 19.28 -6.96 -16.38
CA GLY A 202 20.71 -6.88 -16.71
C GLY A 202 21.48 -5.77 -15.99
N THR A 203 20.80 -4.95 -15.17
CA THR A 203 21.50 -4.00 -14.30
C THR A 203 22.38 -4.76 -13.31
N ALA A 204 23.64 -4.33 -13.17
CA ALA A 204 24.58 -4.95 -12.26
C ALA A 204 24.19 -4.70 -10.79
N VAL A 205 24.16 -5.76 -10.01
CA VAL A 205 24.01 -5.71 -8.54
C VAL A 205 25.36 -5.99 -7.91
N ARG A 206 25.79 -5.17 -6.96
CA ARG A 206 27.06 -5.26 -6.26
C ARG A 206 26.84 -5.48 -4.77
N ALA A 207 27.86 -5.98 -4.08
CA ALA A 207 27.87 -5.94 -2.62
C ALA A 207 27.88 -4.47 -2.15
N ALA A 208 27.08 -4.17 -1.15
CA ALA A 208 27.01 -2.81 -0.58
C ALA A 208 28.27 -2.46 0.22
N ASP A 209 29.00 -3.45 0.73
CA ASP A 209 30.29 -3.33 1.41
C ASP A 209 31.08 -4.63 1.22
N GLY A 210 32.30 -4.66 1.74
CA GLY A 210 33.15 -5.87 1.78
C GLY A 210 32.52 -6.97 2.63
N GLY A 211 32.82 -8.22 2.30
CA GLY A 211 32.27 -9.36 3.02
C GLY A 211 32.60 -10.68 2.32
N TYR A 212 31.87 -11.74 2.67
CA TYR A 212 31.92 -13.03 2.00
C TYR A 212 30.50 -13.53 1.73
N VAL A 213 30.38 -14.34 0.69
CA VAL A 213 29.08 -14.93 0.36
C VAL A 213 28.81 -16.12 1.26
N SER A 214 27.83 -16.00 2.16
CA SER A 214 27.41 -17.06 3.07
C SER A 214 26.28 -17.94 2.50
N PHE A 215 25.56 -17.42 1.52
CA PHE A 215 24.52 -18.13 0.78
C PHE A 215 24.43 -17.57 -0.64
N ALA A 216 24.25 -18.46 -1.61
CA ALA A 216 23.87 -18.08 -2.98
C ALA A 216 23.00 -19.19 -3.56
N GLY A 217 21.75 -18.91 -3.86
CA GLY A 217 20.82 -19.90 -4.37
C GLY A 217 19.38 -19.40 -4.46
N TRP A 218 18.51 -20.32 -4.87
CA TRP A 218 17.07 -20.10 -4.87
C TRP A 218 16.48 -20.37 -3.49
N THR A 219 15.47 -19.57 -3.10
CA THR A 219 14.70 -19.77 -1.86
C THR A 219 13.22 -19.79 -2.16
N ASP A 220 12.47 -20.62 -1.43
CA ASP A 220 11.01 -20.72 -1.53
C ASP A 220 10.28 -19.76 -0.57
N ILE A 221 11.04 -18.92 0.18
CA ILE A 221 10.50 -17.99 1.15
C ILE A 221 10.18 -16.60 0.57
N GLY A 222 9.95 -16.51 -0.74
CA GLY A 222 9.51 -15.29 -1.40
C GLY A 222 10.60 -14.51 -2.14
N TYR A 223 11.88 -14.64 -1.75
CA TYR A 223 12.97 -13.85 -2.35
C TYR A 223 13.44 -14.34 -3.72
N GLY A 224 13.11 -15.59 -4.09
CA GLY A 224 13.66 -16.17 -5.34
C GLY A 224 15.16 -16.42 -5.26
N TYR A 225 15.95 -15.88 -6.18
CA TYR A 225 17.40 -15.93 -6.10
C TYR A 225 17.91 -14.96 -5.03
N LEU A 226 18.66 -15.50 -4.08
CA LEU A 226 19.22 -14.78 -2.96
C LEU A 226 20.72 -14.95 -2.87
N ILE A 227 21.43 -13.87 -2.57
CA ILE A 227 22.84 -13.86 -2.18
C ILE A 227 22.93 -13.16 -0.81
N VAL A 228 23.52 -13.85 0.14
CA VAL A 228 23.77 -13.32 1.48
C VAL A 228 25.26 -13.30 1.76
#